data_0e4d67bc57ba3153b6c41c434f3cc8b0
#
_entry.id   0e4d67bc57ba3153b6c41c434f3cc8b0
#
_cell.length_a   1.000
_cell.length_b   1.000
_cell.length_c   1.000
_cell.angle_alpha   90.00
_cell.angle_beta   90.00
_cell.angle_gamma   90.00
#
_symmetry.space_group_name_H-M   'P 1'
#
loop_
_entity.id
_entity.type
_entity.pdbx_description
1 polymer ?
#
loop_
_entity_poly.entity_id
_entity_poly.type
_entity_poly.pdbx_seq_one_letter_code
_entity_poly.pdbx_strand_id
1 'polypeptide(L)'
;MAKYATGKYAKAISDRSGMEFPYKEMVREWNGAFVHVSEFEPKQPQLEPKPMNGDSISLRHVRPGRTEPAVAAMLGNNPFSTTASSGTVTVTEINHGRSNGNTVRFRNVQGSPGGVPFSTYENASGFSITVTTTDKYTFSLGTNASVTEEGGGPTVSAGPVTITPWLKK
;
A
#
# COMPACT_ATOMS: atom_id res chain seq x y z
N MET A 1 -5.28 38.19 -46.94
CA MET A 1 -5.19 37.63 -45.59
C MET A 1 -5.23 36.10 -45.69
N ALA A 2 -4.20 35.44 -45.28
CA ALA A 2 -4.21 33.99 -45.23
C ALA A 2 -5.26 33.51 -44.19
N LYS A 3 -6.29 32.81 -44.64
CA LYS A 3 -7.23 32.14 -43.73
C LYS A 3 -6.57 30.90 -43.19
N TYR A 4 -6.22 30.92 -41.92
CA TYR A 4 -5.79 29.71 -41.24
C TYR A 4 -7.00 28.77 -41.06
N ALA A 5 -6.85 27.50 -41.45
CA ALA A 5 -7.87 26.49 -41.23
C ALA A 5 -7.99 26.18 -39.73
N THR A 6 -9.21 26.25 -39.19
CA THR A 6 -9.49 26.03 -37.77
C THR A 6 -10.67 25.07 -37.57
N GLY A 7 -10.74 24.43 -36.43
CA GLY A 7 -11.80 23.48 -36.08
C GLY A 7 -11.87 22.29 -37.05
N LYS A 8 -13.04 22.03 -37.60
CA LYS A 8 -13.25 20.89 -38.54
C LYS A 8 -12.48 20.99 -39.86
N TYR A 9 -11.96 22.16 -40.18
CA TYR A 9 -11.14 22.42 -41.35
C TYR A 9 -9.65 22.58 -41.05
N ALA A 10 -9.28 22.26 -39.81
CA ALA A 10 -7.88 22.26 -39.41
C ALA A 10 -7.08 21.30 -40.30
N LYS A 11 -5.83 21.65 -40.54
CA LYS A 11 -4.88 20.86 -41.32
C LYS A 11 -3.69 20.49 -40.44
N ALA A 12 -3.05 19.39 -40.75
CA ALA A 12 -1.82 18.93 -40.11
C ALA A 12 -0.82 18.47 -41.15
N ILE A 13 0.44 18.48 -40.79
CA ILE A 13 1.53 18.01 -41.65
C ILE A 13 1.77 16.55 -41.33
N SER A 14 1.87 15.70 -42.38
CA SER A 14 2.24 14.31 -42.25
C SER A 14 3.72 14.19 -41.90
N ASP A 15 4.05 13.38 -40.87
CA ASP A 15 5.42 13.11 -40.45
C ASP A 15 6.21 12.32 -41.54
N ARG A 16 5.51 11.67 -42.46
CA ARG A 16 6.12 10.85 -43.51
C ARG A 16 6.47 11.66 -44.76
N SER A 17 5.49 12.36 -45.32
CA SER A 17 5.68 13.13 -46.57
C SER A 17 6.00 14.59 -46.35
N GLY A 18 5.73 15.13 -45.18
CA GLY A 18 5.81 16.57 -44.93
C GLY A 18 4.72 17.39 -45.61
N MET A 19 3.73 16.75 -46.24
CA MET A 19 2.61 17.41 -46.89
C MET A 19 1.50 17.75 -45.91
N GLU A 20 0.73 18.78 -46.27
CA GLU A 20 -0.40 19.27 -45.47
C GLU A 20 -1.69 18.56 -45.88
N PHE A 21 -2.34 17.88 -44.90
CA PHE A 21 -3.60 17.16 -45.08
C PHE A 21 -4.68 17.63 -44.09
N PRO A 22 -5.98 17.34 -44.36
CA PRO A 22 -7.03 17.60 -43.40
C PRO A 22 -6.79 16.81 -42.10
N TYR A 23 -6.87 17.48 -40.95
CA TYR A 23 -6.62 16.87 -39.66
C TYR A 23 -7.50 15.64 -39.38
N LYS A 24 -8.72 15.61 -39.91
CA LYS A 24 -9.65 14.48 -39.73
C LYS A 24 -9.22 13.18 -40.43
N GLU A 25 -8.36 13.31 -41.45
CA GLU A 25 -7.84 12.18 -42.23
C GLU A 25 -6.47 11.72 -41.77
N MET A 26 -5.98 12.33 -40.66
CA MET A 26 -4.71 11.98 -40.06
C MET A 26 -4.88 10.87 -39.03
N VAL A 27 -3.99 9.90 -39.03
CA VAL A 27 -3.98 8.71 -38.16
C VAL A 27 -2.61 8.57 -37.51
N ARG A 28 -2.56 8.07 -36.30
CA ARG A 28 -1.30 7.76 -35.63
C ARG A 28 -0.89 6.32 -35.91
N GLU A 29 0.31 6.14 -36.41
CA GLU A 29 0.92 4.82 -36.65
C GLU A 29 1.40 4.15 -35.35
N TRP A 30 1.75 2.89 -35.47
CA TRP A 30 2.29 2.07 -34.36
C TRP A 30 3.62 2.58 -33.78
N ASN A 31 4.42 3.30 -34.60
CA ASN A 31 5.69 3.93 -34.19
C ASN A 31 5.48 5.32 -33.55
N GLY A 32 4.25 5.82 -33.54
CA GLY A 32 3.87 7.11 -32.98
C GLY A 32 3.82 8.24 -34.02
N ALA A 33 4.24 8.01 -35.25
CA ALA A 33 4.17 8.99 -36.34
C ALA A 33 2.70 9.37 -36.65
N PHE A 34 2.46 10.64 -36.96
CA PHE A 34 1.16 11.15 -37.32
C PHE A 34 1.10 11.38 -38.81
N VAL A 35 0.38 10.50 -39.52
CA VAL A 35 0.39 10.42 -40.97
C VAL A 35 -1.03 10.49 -41.56
N HIS A 36 -1.13 10.79 -42.84
CA HIS A 36 -2.41 10.72 -43.54
C HIS A 36 -2.82 9.24 -43.79
N VAL A 37 -4.12 8.96 -43.82
CA VAL A 37 -4.67 7.60 -44.05
C VAL A 37 -4.08 6.91 -45.29
N SER A 38 -3.80 7.65 -46.36
CA SER A 38 -3.20 7.08 -47.57
C SER A 38 -1.75 6.66 -47.41
N GLU A 39 -1.07 7.15 -46.39
CA GLU A 39 0.33 6.85 -46.05
C GLU A 39 0.47 5.88 -44.89
N PHE A 40 -0.66 5.48 -44.29
CA PHE A 40 -0.70 4.64 -43.13
C PHE A 40 -0.13 3.22 -43.40
N GLU A 41 0.81 2.80 -42.59
CA GLU A 41 1.34 1.46 -42.58
C GLU A 41 0.96 0.69 -41.29
N PRO A 42 0.30 -0.46 -41.43
CA PRO A 42 0.04 -1.31 -40.29
C PRO A 42 1.35 -1.90 -39.73
N LYS A 43 1.41 -2.12 -38.43
CA LYS A 43 2.53 -2.77 -37.79
C LYS A 43 2.76 -4.17 -38.37
N GLN A 44 3.99 -4.46 -38.78
CA GLN A 44 4.37 -5.77 -39.25
C GLN A 44 4.21 -6.83 -38.15
N PRO A 45 3.56 -7.97 -38.42
CA PRO A 45 3.34 -9.02 -37.42
C PRO A 45 4.62 -9.57 -36.78
N GLN A 46 5.75 -9.48 -37.49
CA GLN A 46 7.05 -9.93 -36.98
C GLN A 46 7.58 -9.07 -35.84
N LEU A 47 7.11 -7.82 -35.71
CA LEU A 47 7.50 -6.89 -34.65
C LEU A 47 6.70 -7.10 -33.36
N GLU A 48 5.69 -7.95 -33.41
CA GLU A 48 4.97 -8.37 -32.21
C GLU A 48 5.59 -9.65 -31.66
N PRO A 49 5.88 -9.69 -30.34
CA PRO A 49 6.36 -10.93 -29.74
C PRO A 49 5.28 -12.01 -29.91
N LYS A 50 5.68 -13.14 -30.47
CA LYS A 50 4.77 -14.29 -30.62
C LYS A 50 4.27 -14.70 -29.23
N PRO A 51 2.95 -14.87 -29.03
CA PRO A 51 2.45 -15.43 -27.79
C PRO A 51 3.04 -16.82 -27.60
N MET A 52 3.76 -17.02 -26.51
CA MET A 52 4.31 -18.32 -26.13
C MET A 52 3.15 -19.21 -25.65
N ASN A 53 2.63 -20.05 -26.54
CA ASN A 53 1.48 -20.93 -26.25
C ASN A 53 1.82 -22.08 -25.29
N GLY A 54 3.06 -22.19 -24.82
CA GLY A 54 3.51 -23.26 -23.93
C GLY A 54 3.72 -22.86 -22.49
N ASP A 55 3.65 -21.58 -22.15
CA ASP A 55 3.88 -21.08 -20.81
C ASP A 55 2.58 -20.60 -20.15
N SER A 56 1.94 -21.52 -19.43
CA SER A 56 0.72 -21.20 -18.66
C SER A 56 0.97 -20.27 -17.46
N ILE A 57 2.23 -20.00 -17.11
CA ILE A 57 2.65 -19.14 -16.01
C ILE A 57 2.87 -17.71 -16.49
N SER A 58 3.11 -17.54 -17.80
CA SER A 58 3.35 -16.23 -18.40
C SER A 58 2.05 -15.43 -18.56
N LEU A 59 1.92 -14.39 -17.80
CA LEU A 59 0.79 -13.46 -17.89
C LEU A 59 1.19 -12.21 -18.67
N ARG A 60 0.43 -11.88 -19.73
CA ARG A 60 0.72 -10.74 -20.61
C ARG A 60 0.68 -9.38 -19.91
N HIS A 61 -0.23 -9.22 -18.94
CA HIS A 61 -0.40 -8.00 -18.17
C HIS A 61 -0.54 -8.35 -16.69
N VAL A 62 0.60 -8.65 -16.10
CA VAL A 62 0.64 -9.03 -14.68
C VAL A 62 0.55 -7.78 -13.81
N ARG A 63 -0.51 -7.70 -13.03
CA ARG A 63 -0.62 -6.78 -11.89
C ARG A 63 -0.96 -7.61 -10.66
N PRO A 64 0.00 -8.36 -10.11
CA PRO A 64 -0.25 -9.13 -8.91
C PRO A 64 -0.63 -8.20 -7.77
N GLY A 65 -1.55 -8.64 -6.92
CA GLY A 65 -1.81 -7.97 -5.66
C GLY A 65 -0.51 -7.86 -4.88
N ARG A 66 -0.17 -6.66 -4.47
CA ARG A 66 1.00 -6.45 -3.62
C ARG A 66 0.67 -6.94 -2.22
N THR A 67 1.30 -8.02 -1.79
CA THR A 67 1.29 -8.44 -0.40
C THR A 67 2.48 -7.80 0.30
N GLU A 68 2.22 -6.79 1.10
CA GLU A 68 3.26 -6.19 1.91
C GLU A 68 3.51 -7.07 3.14
N PRO A 69 4.77 -7.27 3.55
CA PRO A 69 5.05 -7.95 4.81
C PRO A 69 4.46 -7.15 5.97
N ALA A 70 3.99 -7.84 6.99
CA ALA A 70 3.48 -7.19 8.18
C ALA A 70 4.57 -6.31 8.80
N VAL A 71 4.30 -5.02 8.92
CA VAL A 71 5.19 -4.02 9.52
C VAL A 71 4.60 -3.56 10.85
N ALA A 72 5.45 -3.02 11.73
CA ALA A 72 4.97 -2.37 12.93
C ALA A 72 4.24 -1.06 12.57
N ALA A 73 3.01 -0.91 13.02
CA ALA A 73 2.26 0.32 12.91
C ALA A 73 2.53 1.22 14.13
N MET A 74 2.74 2.51 13.90
CA MET A 74 2.83 3.48 15.00
C MET A 74 1.42 3.73 15.53
N LEU A 75 1.28 3.64 16.85
CA LEU A 75 0.01 3.91 17.54
C LEU A 75 -0.16 5.41 17.82
N GLY A 76 -1.36 5.81 18.20
CA GLY A 76 -1.62 7.16 18.68
C GLY A 76 -0.92 7.45 20.01
N ASN A 77 -1.05 8.70 20.50
CA ASN A 77 -0.53 9.06 21.80
C ASN A 77 -1.28 8.33 22.92
N ASN A 78 -0.53 7.76 23.88
CA ASN A 78 -1.05 7.01 25.01
C ASN A 78 -2.05 5.91 24.63
N PRO A 79 -1.64 4.94 23.81
CA PRO A 79 -2.55 3.96 23.22
C PRO A 79 -3.06 2.92 24.23
N PHE A 80 -2.41 2.77 25.37
CA PHE A 80 -2.76 1.78 26.39
C PHE A 80 -3.72 2.39 27.42
N SER A 81 -4.85 1.73 27.65
CA SER A 81 -5.77 2.05 28.72
C SER A 81 -5.79 0.90 29.71
N THR A 82 -5.46 1.19 30.96
CA THR A 82 -5.37 0.26 32.07
C THR A 82 -6.47 0.50 33.09
N THR A 83 -6.86 -0.55 33.82
CA THR A 83 -7.80 -0.46 34.94
C THR A 83 -7.13 -1.00 36.19
N ALA A 84 -7.21 -0.28 37.29
CA ALA A 84 -6.63 -0.70 38.56
C ALA A 84 -7.11 -2.10 38.96
N SER A 85 -6.19 -2.91 39.51
CA SER A 85 -6.42 -4.30 39.91
C SER A 85 -6.77 -5.26 38.76
N SER A 86 -6.59 -4.85 37.51
CA SER A 86 -6.78 -5.69 36.30
C SER A 86 -5.47 -5.93 35.59
N GLY A 87 -5.24 -7.15 35.11
CA GLY A 87 -4.13 -7.47 34.21
C GLY A 87 -4.48 -7.33 32.72
N THR A 88 -5.71 -6.92 32.41
CA THR A 88 -6.14 -6.71 31.03
C THR A 88 -5.93 -5.26 30.63
N VAL A 89 -5.24 -5.06 29.51
CA VAL A 89 -4.99 -3.74 28.93
C VAL A 89 -5.75 -3.62 27.63
N THR A 90 -6.42 -2.48 27.45
CA THR A 90 -7.06 -2.13 26.19
C THR A 90 -6.12 -1.26 25.36
N VAL A 91 -5.98 -1.60 24.08
CA VAL A 91 -5.16 -0.84 23.12
C VAL A 91 -6.07 -0.16 22.12
N THR A 92 -5.80 1.10 21.84
CA THR A 92 -6.46 1.87 20.78
C THR A 92 -5.54 1.92 19.56
N GLU A 93 -5.95 1.28 18.47
CA GLU A 93 -5.26 1.23 17.18
C GLU A 93 -6.31 1.35 16.07
N ILE A 94 -6.43 2.50 15.45
CA ILE A 94 -7.48 2.82 14.47
C ILE A 94 -7.36 1.91 13.24
N ASN A 95 -8.45 1.27 12.83
CA ASN A 95 -8.54 0.36 11.67
C ASN A 95 -7.45 -0.72 11.68
N HIS A 96 -7.21 -1.35 12.81
CA HIS A 96 -6.08 -2.25 13.01
C HIS A 96 -6.11 -3.52 12.14
N GLY A 97 -7.25 -3.93 11.59
CA GLY A 97 -7.38 -5.11 10.71
C GLY A 97 -6.92 -6.44 11.32
N ARG A 98 -6.73 -6.50 12.64
CA ARG A 98 -6.29 -7.70 13.37
C ARG A 98 -7.46 -8.61 13.68
N SER A 99 -7.17 -9.90 13.92
CA SER A 99 -8.14 -10.91 14.31
C SER A 99 -7.83 -11.46 15.71
N ASN A 100 -8.85 -12.05 16.35
CA ASN A 100 -8.67 -12.72 17.63
C ASN A 100 -7.58 -13.80 17.54
N GLY A 101 -6.71 -13.82 18.56
CA GLY A 101 -5.59 -14.76 18.62
C GLY A 101 -4.34 -14.32 17.85
N ASN A 102 -4.37 -13.18 17.15
CA ASN A 102 -3.13 -12.65 16.59
C ASN A 102 -2.13 -12.33 17.70
N THR A 103 -0.84 -12.54 17.42
CA THR A 103 0.23 -12.17 18.34
C THR A 103 0.81 -10.82 17.94
N VAL A 104 0.76 -9.88 18.87
CA VAL A 104 1.25 -8.50 18.69
C VAL A 104 2.39 -8.24 19.65
N ARG A 105 3.47 -7.65 19.13
CA ARG A 105 4.59 -7.16 19.93
C ARG A 105 4.58 -5.64 19.91
N PHE A 106 4.62 -5.05 21.12
CA PHE A 106 4.77 -3.61 21.30
C PHE A 106 6.25 -3.23 21.41
N ARG A 107 6.59 -2.04 20.98
CA ARG A 107 7.95 -1.48 20.99
C ARG A 107 7.89 0.00 21.27
N ASN A 108 8.97 0.53 21.88
CA ASN A 108 9.13 1.94 22.21
C ASN A 108 8.05 2.47 23.17
N VAL A 109 7.67 1.66 24.14
CA VAL A 109 6.72 2.04 25.18
C VAL A 109 7.43 2.98 26.16
N GLN A 110 6.79 4.10 26.45
CA GLN A 110 7.32 5.10 27.38
C GLN A 110 6.60 5.09 28.72
N GLY A 111 7.34 5.34 29.78
CA GLY A 111 6.79 5.43 31.13
C GLY A 111 6.42 4.07 31.73
N SER A 112 5.42 4.08 32.59
CA SER A 112 4.92 2.89 33.31
C SER A 112 3.40 2.89 33.29
N PRO A 113 2.76 2.61 32.15
CA PRO A 113 1.29 2.62 32.06
C PRO A 113 0.66 1.69 33.11
N GLY A 114 -0.31 2.21 33.88
CA GLY A 114 -0.94 1.47 34.96
C GLY A 114 -0.01 1.16 36.14
N GLY A 115 1.13 1.85 36.26
CA GLY A 115 2.15 1.55 37.25
C GLY A 115 2.98 0.31 36.95
N VAL A 116 2.83 -0.30 35.77
CA VAL A 116 3.60 -1.46 35.33
C VAL A 116 4.77 -1.02 34.46
N PRO A 117 6.02 -1.50 34.70
CA PRO A 117 7.18 -1.08 33.91
C PRO A 117 7.02 -1.35 32.41
N PHE A 118 7.52 -0.45 31.57
CA PHE A 118 7.48 -0.57 30.11
C PHE A 118 8.04 -1.89 29.57
N SER A 119 9.04 -2.46 30.25
CA SER A 119 9.65 -3.74 29.88
C SER A 119 8.66 -4.91 29.87
N THR A 120 7.61 -4.83 30.68
CA THR A 120 6.55 -5.85 30.69
C THR A 120 5.69 -5.76 29.43
N TYR A 121 5.46 -4.55 28.90
CA TYR A 121 4.74 -4.32 27.64
C TYR A 121 5.56 -4.73 26.40
N GLU A 122 6.88 -4.62 26.48
CA GLU A 122 7.80 -4.93 25.36
C GLU A 122 8.22 -6.40 25.29
N ASN A 123 7.35 -7.30 25.69
CA ASN A 123 7.64 -8.74 25.64
C ASN A 123 8.08 -9.19 24.25
N ALA A 124 9.25 -9.85 24.19
CA ALA A 124 9.83 -10.32 22.92
C ALA A 124 8.96 -11.34 22.20
N SER A 125 8.22 -12.16 22.92
CA SER A 125 7.29 -13.15 22.36
C SER A 125 5.95 -12.54 21.93
N GLY A 126 5.71 -11.26 22.24
CA GLY A 126 4.44 -10.60 21.99
C GLY A 126 3.31 -11.07 22.89
N PHE A 127 2.12 -10.55 22.63
CA PHE A 127 0.90 -10.86 23.37
C PHE A 127 -0.19 -11.36 22.42
N SER A 128 -0.91 -12.39 22.83
CA SER A 128 -2.12 -12.80 22.12
C SER A 128 -3.24 -11.80 22.43
N ILE A 129 -3.91 -11.34 21.39
CA ILE A 129 -4.92 -10.29 21.49
C ILE A 129 -6.34 -10.82 21.31
N THR A 130 -7.29 -10.12 21.93
CA THR A 130 -8.72 -10.29 21.70
C THR A 130 -9.30 -8.99 21.16
N VAL A 131 -9.83 -9.04 19.96
CA VAL A 131 -10.43 -7.88 19.27
C VAL A 131 -11.77 -7.54 19.91
N THR A 132 -11.95 -6.27 20.27
CA THR A 132 -13.19 -5.76 20.86
C THR A 132 -13.99 -4.96 19.82
N THR A 133 -13.31 -4.12 19.06
CA THR A 133 -13.89 -3.32 17.98
C THR A 133 -12.90 -3.21 16.82
N THR A 134 -13.27 -2.54 15.73
CA THR A 134 -12.37 -2.21 14.60
C THR A 134 -11.14 -1.42 15.01
N ASP A 135 -11.23 -0.69 16.12
CA ASP A 135 -10.22 0.27 16.58
C ASP A 135 -9.61 -0.09 17.94
N LYS A 136 -10.10 -1.14 18.58
CA LYS A 136 -9.65 -1.53 19.92
C LYS A 136 -9.54 -3.04 20.07
N TYR A 137 -8.52 -3.47 20.77
CA TYR A 137 -8.32 -4.85 21.22
C TYR A 137 -7.73 -4.89 22.60
N THR A 138 -7.80 -6.03 23.25
CA THR A 138 -7.29 -6.25 24.60
C THR A 138 -6.23 -7.34 24.62
N PHE A 139 -5.34 -7.27 25.59
CA PHE A 139 -4.37 -8.34 25.88
C PHE A 139 -4.13 -8.42 27.39
N SER A 140 -3.56 -9.53 27.85
CA SER A 140 -3.20 -9.75 29.26
C SER A 140 -1.72 -9.50 29.49
N LEU A 141 -1.39 -8.66 30.45
CA LEU A 141 -0.02 -8.42 30.92
C LEU A 141 0.53 -9.52 31.82
N GLY A 142 -0.34 -10.34 32.42
CA GLY A 142 0.06 -11.28 33.48
C GLY A 142 0.34 -10.60 34.82
N THR A 143 0.35 -9.29 34.91
CA THR A 143 0.53 -8.47 36.11
C THR A 143 -0.61 -7.45 36.18
N ASN A 144 -1.18 -7.26 37.37
CA ASN A 144 -2.27 -6.29 37.54
C ASN A 144 -1.74 -4.86 37.58
N ALA A 145 -2.43 -3.98 36.89
CA ALA A 145 -2.19 -2.54 36.97
C ALA A 145 -2.56 -2.02 38.37
N SER A 146 -1.76 -1.10 38.89
CA SER A 146 -2.02 -0.46 40.17
C SER A 146 -2.91 0.78 40.04
N VAL A 147 -2.96 1.38 38.85
CA VAL A 147 -3.67 2.63 38.55
C VAL A 147 -4.51 2.49 37.29
N THR A 148 -5.67 3.14 37.27
CA THR A 148 -6.47 3.32 36.06
C THR A 148 -6.00 4.57 35.34
N GLU A 149 -5.36 4.38 34.18
CA GLU A 149 -4.83 5.50 33.40
C GLU A 149 -4.65 5.12 31.91
N GLU A 150 -4.44 6.15 31.09
CA GLU A 150 -3.97 6.00 29.72
C GLU A 150 -2.48 6.34 29.66
N GLY A 151 -1.69 5.53 28.92
CA GLY A 151 -0.25 5.69 28.86
C GLY A 151 0.41 5.00 27.69
N GLY A 152 1.75 5.01 27.70
CA GLY A 152 2.61 4.43 26.67
C GLY A 152 3.37 5.46 25.84
N GLY A 153 2.89 6.71 25.81
CA GLY A 153 3.53 7.80 25.08
C GLY A 153 3.25 7.80 23.56
N PRO A 154 3.88 8.73 22.82
CA PRO A 154 3.57 8.95 21.40
C PRO A 154 4.36 8.03 20.44
N THR A 155 5.32 7.25 20.92
CA THR A 155 6.26 6.49 20.08
C THR A 155 5.97 5.00 20.01
N VAL A 156 4.90 4.56 20.65
CA VAL A 156 4.54 3.14 20.69
C VAL A 156 4.23 2.62 19.30
N SER A 157 4.80 1.48 18.96
CA SER A 157 4.44 0.75 17.75
C SER A 157 3.97 -0.65 18.07
N ALA A 158 2.97 -1.12 17.33
CA ALA A 158 2.41 -2.45 17.40
C ALA A 158 2.66 -3.21 16.10
N GLY A 159 3.20 -4.42 16.17
CA GLY A 159 3.52 -5.16 14.97
C GLY A 159 3.75 -6.64 15.22
N PRO A 160 4.20 -7.38 14.22
CA PRO A 160 4.52 -8.79 14.36
C PRO A 160 5.70 -9.00 15.31
N VAL A 161 5.81 -10.19 15.86
CA VAL A 161 6.92 -10.59 16.74
C VAL A 161 8.25 -10.47 16.00
N THR A 162 8.30 -10.97 14.76
CA THR A 162 9.47 -10.85 13.89
C THR A 162 9.18 -9.87 12.76
N ILE A 163 9.99 -8.82 12.66
CA ILE A 163 10.02 -7.94 11.50
C ILE A 163 11.08 -8.50 10.57
N THR A 164 10.69 -9.07 9.45
CA THR A 164 11.63 -9.54 8.44
C THR A 164 12.18 -8.33 7.70
N PRO A 165 13.47 -8.00 7.84
CA PRO A 165 14.04 -6.92 7.03
C PRO A 165 13.99 -7.32 5.57
N TRP A 166 13.73 -6.36 4.67
CA TRP A 166 13.81 -6.56 3.23
C TRP A 166 15.23 -6.98 2.87
N LEU A 167 15.47 -8.26 2.66
CA LEU A 167 16.67 -8.70 1.98
C LEU A 167 16.55 -8.26 0.52
N LYS A 168 17.30 -7.21 0.13
CA LYS A 168 17.58 -6.95 -1.27
C LYS A 168 18.28 -8.18 -1.82
N LYS A 169 17.57 -8.93 -2.69
CA LYS A 169 18.22 -9.85 -3.61
C LYS A 169 18.66 -9.09 -4.86
#